data_7669e6e765a62b01c5a326ebe1c79b04
#
_entry.id   7669e6e765a62b01c5a326ebe1c79b04
#
_cell.length_a   1.000
_cell.length_b   1.000
_cell.length_c   1.000
_cell.angle_alpha   90.00
_cell.angle_beta   90.00
_cell.angle_gamma   90.00
#
_symmetry.space_group_name_H-M   'P 1'
#
loop_
_entity.id
_entity.type
_entity.pdbx_description
1 polymer ?
#
loop_
_entity_poly.entity_id
_entity_poly.type
_entity_poly.pdbx_seq_one_letter_code
_entity_poly.pdbx_strand_id
1 'polypeptide(L)'
;TEPNAGSDASKSQTEARLEGDHYVINGAKIFITNGPEAGVFVIFAMTDKSKGTKGLSAFIIESSFPGFSVGKVENKMGLHGVHTSEIVFTDMIVPKENLLGQEGKGFKICMQTLDVGRIGIAAQALGIAEGAMKEAVEYTKTRVQFGKPISKFQNTQFTFADMALRC
;
A
#
# COMPACT_ATOMS: atom_id res chain seq x y z
N THR A 1 4.50 -4.06 -5.75
CA THR A 1 5.41 -3.28 -6.62
C THR A 1 6.74 -3.99 -6.75
N GLU A 2 7.33 -3.99 -7.94
CA GLU A 2 8.66 -4.50 -8.25
C GLU A 2 9.47 -3.39 -8.92
N PRO A 3 10.81 -3.50 -9.04
CA PRO A 3 11.63 -2.45 -9.65
C PRO A 3 11.14 -2.00 -11.05
N ASN A 4 10.61 -2.93 -11.83
CA ASN A 4 10.12 -2.68 -13.19
C ASN A 4 8.59 -2.78 -13.33
N ALA A 5 7.85 -2.92 -12.23
CA ALA A 5 6.40 -3.10 -12.21
C ALA A 5 5.76 -2.34 -11.03
N GLY A 6 5.51 -1.05 -11.25
CA GLY A 6 4.77 -0.19 -10.33
C GLY A 6 3.34 0.01 -10.81
N SER A 7 3.05 1.16 -11.42
CA SER A 7 1.73 1.44 -11.99
C SER A 7 1.32 0.44 -13.07
N ASP A 8 2.28 -0.07 -13.84
CA ASP A 8 2.06 -1.20 -14.76
C ASP A 8 2.30 -2.54 -14.04
N ALA A 9 1.30 -2.99 -13.28
CA ALA A 9 1.34 -4.27 -12.56
C ALA A 9 1.43 -5.49 -13.51
N SER A 10 1.18 -5.30 -14.80
CA SER A 10 1.27 -6.38 -15.80
C SER A 10 2.73 -6.82 -16.07
N LYS A 11 3.70 -6.01 -15.67
CA LYS A 11 5.15 -6.25 -15.84
C LYS A 11 5.80 -6.99 -14.68
N SER A 12 5.01 -7.52 -13.75
CA SER A 12 5.53 -8.33 -12.63
C SER A 12 6.43 -9.46 -13.13
N GLN A 13 7.58 -9.62 -12.49
CA GLN A 13 8.61 -10.60 -12.86
C GLN A 13 8.83 -11.69 -11.80
N THR A 14 8.37 -11.46 -10.56
CA THR A 14 8.38 -12.49 -9.52
C THR A 14 7.69 -13.75 -10.05
N GLU A 15 8.34 -14.89 -9.95
CA GLU A 15 7.88 -16.17 -10.48
C GLU A 15 7.42 -17.10 -9.38
N ALA A 16 6.42 -17.94 -9.71
CA ALA A 16 5.98 -19.03 -8.86
C ALA A 16 5.87 -20.30 -9.73
N ARG A 17 6.73 -21.29 -9.50
CA ARG A 17 6.75 -22.55 -10.21
C ARG A 17 6.16 -23.65 -9.34
N LEU A 18 5.15 -24.35 -9.84
CA LEU A 18 4.55 -25.49 -9.13
C LEU A 18 5.49 -26.71 -9.19
N GLU A 19 5.85 -27.24 -8.02
CA GLU A 19 6.64 -28.45 -7.85
C GLU A 19 5.92 -29.41 -6.91
N GLY A 20 5.21 -30.36 -7.47
CA GLY A 20 4.43 -31.33 -6.68
C GLY A 20 3.30 -30.68 -5.90
N ASP A 21 3.45 -30.60 -4.58
CA ASP A 21 2.46 -30.08 -3.63
C ASP A 21 2.76 -28.65 -3.12
N HIS A 22 3.76 -27.97 -3.69
CA HIS A 22 4.15 -26.62 -3.29
C HIS A 22 4.55 -25.78 -4.50
N TYR A 23 4.60 -24.46 -4.30
CA TYR A 23 5.20 -23.51 -5.23
C TYR A 23 6.59 -23.10 -4.74
N VAL A 24 7.52 -22.99 -5.67
CA VAL A 24 8.83 -22.36 -5.45
C VAL A 24 8.75 -20.95 -6.01
N ILE A 25 8.93 -19.94 -5.15
CA ILE A 25 8.79 -18.54 -5.52
C ILE A 25 10.16 -17.85 -5.49
N ASN A 26 10.47 -17.13 -6.59
CA ASN A 26 11.68 -16.35 -6.76
C ASN A 26 11.36 -14.93 -7.24
N GLY A 27 12.03 -13.93 -6.65
CA GLY A 27 11.88 -12.53 -7.02
C GLY A 27 11.98 -11.59 -5.84
N ALA A 28 11.53 -10.34 -6.04
CA ALA A 28 11.54 -9.33 -5.00
C ALA A 28 10.36 -8.37 -5.16
N LYS A 29 9.93 -7.79 -4.07
CA LYS A 29 8.96 -6.69 -4.03
C LYS A 29 9.58 -5.51 -3.31
N ILE A 30 9.35 -4.30 -3.80
CA ILE A 30 9.87 -3.07 -3.22
C ILE A 30 8.76 -2.18 -2.70
N PHE A 31 9.12 -1.28 -1.80
CA PHE A 31 8.23 -0.32 -1.15
C PHE A 31 7.08 -1.00 -0.38
N ILE A 32 7.39 -2.13 0.27
CA ILE A 32 6.39 -2.86 1.05
C ILE A 32 6.27 -2.24 2.45
N THR A 33 5.12 -1.66 2.71
CA THR A 33 4.76 -1.10 4.02
C THR A 33 4.70 -2.21 5.05
N ASN A 34 5.29 -1.97 6.22
CA ASN A 34 5.44 -2.95 7.31
C ASN A 34 6.16 -4.24 6.90
N GLY A 35 7.00 -4.21 5.85
CA GLY A 35 7.73 -5.40 5.41
C GLY A 35 8.52 -6.11 6.51
N PRO A 36 9.25 -5.39 7.39
CA PRO A 36 9.98 -6.00 8.51
C PRO A 36 9.10 -6.57 9.62
N GLU A 37 7.89 -6.03 9.82
CA GLU A 37 7.02 -6.34 10.96
C GLU A 37 5.89 -7.30 10.64
N ALA A 38 5.48 -7.37 9.37
CA ALA A 38 4.34 -8.19 8.99
C ALA A 38 4.64 -9.68 9.05
N GLY A 39 3.78 -10.44 9.70
CA GLY A 39 3.86 -11.91 9.75
C GLY A 39 3.27 -12.58 8.51
N VAL A 40 2.32 -11.92 7.83
CA VAL A 40 1.59 -12.48 6.68
C VAL A 40 1.52 -11.46 5.55
N PHE A 41 1.67 -11.92 4.32
CA PHE A 41 1.58 -11.10 3.11
C PHE A 41 0.68 -11.73 2.06
N VAL A 42 0.01 -10.90 1.28
CA VAL A 42 -0.55 -11.31 -0.01
C VAL A 42 0.40 -10.84 -1.10
N ILE A 43 0.94 -11.77 -1.87
CA ILE A 43 1.85 -11.47 -2.97
C ILE A 43 1.28 -11.92 -4.31
N PHE A 44 1.77 -11.30 -5.36
CA PHE A 44 1.44 -11.65 -6.74
C PHE A 44 2.71 -12.14 -7.44
N ALA A 45 2.62 -13.31 -8.08
CA ALA A 45 3.72 -13.91 -8.81
C ALA A 45 3.23 -14.57 -10.11
N MET A 46 4.10 -14.61 -11.10
CA MET A 46 3.83 -15.21 -12.42
C MET A 46 3.94 -16.71 -12.32
N THR A 47 2.84 -17.40 -12.52
CA THR A 47 2.80 -18.86 -12.68
C THR A 47 2.96 -19.31 -14.13
N ASP A 48 2.62 -18.41 -15.08
CA ASP A 48 2.79 -18.66 -16.52
C ASP A 48 3.04 -17.35 -17.28
N LYS A 49 4.31 -17.04 -17.54
CA LYS A 49 4.71 -15.81 -18.26
C LYS A 49 4.15 -15.70 -19.67
N SER A 50 3.87 -16.84 -20.33
CA SER A 50 3.37 -16.86 -21.71
C SER A 50 1.96 -16.29 -21.84
N LYS A 51 1.18 -16.29 -20.74
CA LYS A 51 -0.21 -15.82 -20.68
C LYS A 51 -0.37 -14.35 -20.30
N GLY A 52 0.73 -13.60 -20.12
CA GLY A 52 0.69 -12.20 -19.71
C GLY A 52 -0.09 -12.03 -18.38
N THR A 53 -1.03 -11.08 -18.30
CA THR A 53 -1.83 -10.86 -17.08
C THR A 53 -2.65 -12.05 -16.62
N LYS A 54 -2.97 -12.99 -17.52
CA LYS A 54 -3.68 -14.24 -17.20
C LYS A 54 -2.76 -15.31 -16.59
N GLY A 55 -1.47 -15.07 -16.56
CA GLY A 55 -0.49 -15.93 -15.89
C GLY A 55 -0.11 -15.45 -14.48
N LEU A 56 -0.65 -14.32 -14.03
CA LEU A 56 -0.41 -13.80 -12.68
C LEU A 56 -1.33 -14.49 -11.67
N SER A 57 -0.76 -14.99 -10.58
CA SER A 57 -1.46 -15.65 -9.47
C SER A 57 -1.22 -14.90 -8.17
N ALA A 58 -2.09 -15.07 -7.19
CA ALA A 58 -1.98 -14.48 -5.87
C ALA A 58 -1.72 -15.57 -4.83
N PHE A 59 -0.91 -15.27 -3.83
CA PHE A 59 -0.52 -16.20 -2.77
C PHE A 59 -0.59 -15.52 -1.41
N ILE A 60 -1.00 -16.26 -0.38
CA ILE A 60 -0.85 -15.88 1.01
C ILE A 60 0.44 -16.51 1.50
N ILE A 61 1.40 -15.70 1.95
CA ILE A 61 2.68 -16.17 2.45
C ILE A 61 2.91 -15.70 3.89
N GLU A 62 3.71 -16.45 4.63
CA GLU A 62 4.18 -16.06 5.96
C GLU A 62 5.65 -15.66 5.91
N SER A 63 6.04 -14.69 6.73
CA SER A 63 7.45 -14.28 6.86
C SER A 63 8.36 -15.38 7.40
N SER A 64 7.77 -16.42 8.00
CA SER A 64 8.46 -17.61 8.50
C SER A 64 8.79 -18.64 7.42
N PHE A 65 8.25 -18.50 6.20
CA PHE A 65 8.49 -19.49 5.15
C PHE A 65 9.97 -19.50 4.72
N PRO A 66 10.58 -20.69 4.54
CA PRO A 66 11.93 -20.80 4.04
C PRO A 66 12.11 -20.05 2.71
N GLY A 67 13.17 -19.25 2.60
CA GLY A 67 13.45 -18.45 1.41
C GLY A 67 12.84 -17.03 1.43
N PHE A 68 12.08 -16.67 2.47
CA PHE A 68 11.68 -15.28 2.70
C PHE A 68 12.79 -14.48 3.38
N SER A 69 13.02 -13.26 2.94
CA SER A 69 13.91 -12.32 3.64
C SER A 69 13.47 -10.87 3.44
N VAL A 70 13.79 -10.04 4.42
CA VAL A 70 13.63 -8.58 4.33
C VAL A 70 14.92 -8.01 3.77
N GLY A 71 14.81 -7.26 2.68
CA GLY A 71 15.92 -6.55 2.07
C GLY A 71 16.11 -5.15 2.66
N LYS A 72 16.40 -4.18 1.79
CA LYS A 72 16.64 -2.80 2.18
C LYS A 72 15.41 -2.17 2.83
N VAL A 73 15.60 -1.56 4.00
CA VAL A 73 14.61 -0.67 4.63
C VAL A 73 14.84 0.75 4.12
N GLU A 74 13.78 1.41 3.64
CA GLU A 74 13.88 2.73 3.04
C GLU A 74 13.97 3.85 4.08
N ASN A 75 14.89 4.78 3.85
CA ASN A 75 14.95 6.04 4.60
C ASN A 75 14.01 7.05 3.94
N LYS A 76 12.83 7.25 4.52
CA LYS A 76 11.75 8.04 3.94
C LYS A 76 11.82 9.51 4.38
N MET A 77 11.27 10.41 3.58
CA MET A 77 11.11 11.84 3.90
C MET A 77 10.14 12.07 5.06
N GLY A 78 9.16 11.18 5.28
CA GLY A 78 8.15 11.27 6.32
C GLY A 78 7.58 9.92 6.70
N LEU A 79 6.62 9.89 7.62
CA LEU A 79 5.99 8.67 8.16
C LEU A 79 7.03 7.70 8.75
N HIS A 80 7.96 8.23 9.55
CA HIS A 80 9.09 7.47 10.11
C HIS A 80 8.66 6.38 11.09
N GLY A 81 7.46 6.47 11.67
CA GLY A 81 6.90 5.46 12.55
C GLY A 81 6.40 4.19 11.83
N VAL A 82 6.45 4.16 10.50
CA VAL A 82 6.07 3.01 9.68
C VAL A 82 7.24 2.63 8.78
N HIS A 83 7.76 1.42 8.87
CA HIS A 83 8.83 0.97 7.99
C HIS A 83 8.28 0.60 6.60
N THR A 84 9.10 0.84 5.61
CA THR A 84 8.85 0.45 4.21
C THR A 84 10.12 -0.24 3.72
N SER A 85 10.01 -1.44 3.19
CA SER A 85 11.20 -2.22 2.80
C SER A 85 11.01 -2.94 1.47
N GLU A 86 12.10 -3.49 1.01
CA GLU A 86 12.12 -4.60 0.07
C GLU A 86 11.82 -5.91 0.81
N ILE A 87 11.15 -6.83 0.15
CA ILE A 87 11.07 -8.24 0.54
C ILE A 87 11.56 -9.09 -0.62
N VAL A 88 12.34 -10.12 -0.30
CA VAL A 88 13.04 -10.95 -1.29
C VAL A 88 12.66 -12.41 -1.10
N PHE A 89 12.44 -13.09 -2.19
CA PHE A 89 12.13 -14.51 -2.25
C PHE A 89 13.24 -15.24 -3.00
N THR A 90 13.90 -16.18 -2.31
CA THR A 90 14.95 -17.02 -2.88
C THR A 90 14.57 -18.48 -2.65
N ASP A 91 14.13 -19.13 -3.70
CA ASP A 91 13.58 -20.50 -3.67
C ASP A 91 12.60 -20.69 -2.50
N MET A 92 11.73 -19.68 -2.29
CA MET A 92 10.77 -19.70 -1.19
C MET A 92 9.72 -20.79 -1.41
N ILE A 93 9.60 -21.67 -0.44
CA ILE A 93 8.65 -22.80 -0.47
C ILE A 93 7.30 -22.32 0.07
N VAL A 94 6.28 -22.41 -0.77
CA VAL A 94 4.90 -22.00 -0.44
C VAL A 94 3.95 -23.17 -0.68
N PRO A 95 3.24 -23.68 0.33
CA PRO A 95 2.26 -24.75 0.16
C PRO A 95 1.23 -24.44 -0.91
N LYS A 96 0.77 -25.44 -1.63
CA LYS A 96 -0.19 -25.27 -2.74
C LYS A 96 -1.52 -24.66 -2.28
N GLU A 97 -1.96 -24.97 -1.08
CA GLU A 97 -3.16 -24.44 -0.44
C GLU A 97 -3.10 -22.93 -0.14
N ASN A 98 -1.91 -22.34 -0.15
CA ASN A 98 -1.70 -20.92 0.02
C ASN A 98 -1.96 -20.12 -1.27
N LEU A 99 -2.31 -20.77 -2.38
CA LEU A 99 -2.81 -20.10 -3.57
C LEU A 99 -4.15 -19.42 -3.26
N LEU A 100 -4.20 -18.10 -3.41
CA LEU A 100 -5.41 -17.31 -3.18
C LEU A 100 -6.31 -17.36 -4.42
N GLY A 101 -7.43 -18.06 -4.31
CA GLY A 101 -8.38 -18.24 -5.41
C GLY A 101 -7.90 -19.27 -6.43
N GLN A 102 -7.78 -18.89 -7.69
CA GLN A 102 -7.39 -19.79 -8.80
C GLN A 102 -6.11 -19.29 -9.47
N GLU A 103 -5.31 -20.22 -9.94
CA GLU A 103 -4.12 -19.90 -10.75
C GLU A 103 -4.50 -19.07 -11.98
N GLY A 104 -3.70 -18.04 -12.27
CA GLY A 104 -3.93 -17.11 -13.37
C GLY A 104 -5.03 -16.06 -13.12
N LYS A 105 -5.61 -15.99 -11.92
CA LYS A 105 -6.63 -14.98 -11.54
C LYS A 105 -6.08 -13.87 -10.65
N GLY A 106 -4.79 -13.87 -10.35
CA GLY A 106 -4.16 -12.88 -9.48
C GLY A 106 -4.33 -11.44 -9.98
N PHE A 107 -4.24 -11.20 -11.29
CA PHE A 107 -4.45 -9.85 -11.82
C PHE A 107 -5.86 -9.31 -11.53
N LYS A 108 -6.88 -10.15 -11.67
CA LYS A 108 -8.27 -9.78 -11.33
C LYS A 108 -8.40 -9.46 -9.84
N ILE A 109 -7.82 -10.29 -8.96
CA ILE A 109 -7.80 -10.06 -7.51
C ILE A 109 -7.11 -8.72 -7.19
N CYS A 110 -5.96 -8.45 -7.81
CA CYS A 110 -5.24 -7.20 -7.64
C CYS A 110 -6.10 -5.98 -8.01
N MET A 111 -6.76 -6.00 -9.16
CA MET A 111 -7.61 -4.88 -9.60
C MET A 111 -8.81 -4.68 -8.66
N GLN A 112 -9.48 -5.74 -8.24
CA GLN A 112 -10.59 -5.67 -7.28
C GLN A 112 -10.15 -5.08 -5.94
N THR A 113 -8.98 -5.46 -5.43
CA THR A 113 -8.41 -4.91 -4.19
C THR A 113 -8.09 -3.42 -4.32
N LEU A 114 -7.54 -3.00 -5.47
CA LEU A 114 -7.23 -1.59 -5.73
C LEU A 114 -8.50 -0.73 -5.83
N ASP A 115 -9.58 -1.23 -6.43
CA ASP A 115 -10.85 -0.49 -6.53
C ASP A 115 -11.43 -0.20 -5.14
N VAL A 116 -11.44 -1.17 -4.25
CA VAL A 116 -11.87 -0.96 -2.85
C VAL A 116 -10.90 -0.05 -2.09
N GLY A 117 -9.59 -0.24 -2.30
CA GLY A 117 -8.55 0.57 -1.67
C GLY A 117 -8.66 2.06 -1.99
N ARG A 118 -9.03 2.43 -3.22
CA ARG A 118 -9.21 3.83 -3.64
C ARG A 118 -10.28 4.54 -2.84
N ILE A 119 -11.38 3.88 -2.52
CA ILE A 119 -12.46 4.43 -1.67
C ILE A 119 -11.92 4.70 -0.25
N GLY A 120 -11.19 3.75 0.31
CA GLY A 120 -10.58 3.89 1.63
C GLY A 120 -9.58 5.06 1.71
N ILE A 121 -8.73 5.21 0.70
CA ILE A 121 -7.75 6.31 0.65
C ILE A 121 -8.42 7.67 0.46
N ALA A 122 -9.49 7.75 -0.33
CA ALA A 122 -10.28 8.97 -0.48
C ALA A 122 -10.92 9.39 0.86
N ALA A 123 -11.52 8.45 1.58
CA ALA A 123 -12.09 8.70 2.91
C ALA A 123 -11.02 9.12 3.93
N GLN A 124 -9.83 8.52 3.89
CA GLN A 124 -8.70 8.90 4.73
C GLN A 124 -8.26 10.34 4.46
N ALA A 125 -8.12 10.73 3.20
CA ALA A 125 -7.72 12.09 2.82
C ALA A 125 -8.75 13.12 3.30
N LEU A 126 -10.04 12.84 3.13
CA LEU A 126 -11.13 13.68 3.60
C LEU A 126 -11.11 13.82 5.13
N GLY A 127 -10.98 12.73 5.86
CA GLY A 127 -10.93 12.74 7.33
C GLY A 127 -9.73 13.53 7.88
N ILE A 128 -8.57 13.46 7.22
CA ILE A 128 -7.40 14.28 7.58
C ILE A 128 -7.69 15.76 7.33
N ALA A 129 -8.29 16.12 6.19
CA ALA A 129 -8.63 17.50 5.85
C ALA A 129 -9.63 18.10 6.85
N GLU A 130 -10.71 17.39 7.17
CA GLU A 130 -11.72 17.81 8.15
C GLU A 130 -11.14 17.95 9.55
N GLY A 131 -10.30 17.00 9.99
CA GLY A 131 -9.62 17.04 11.27
C GLY A 131 -8.70 18.25 11.40
N ALA A 132 -7.86 18.49 10.39
CA ALA A 132 -6.96 19.63 10.36
C ALA A 132 -7.73 20.97 10.36
N MET A 133 -8.82 21.06 9.59
CA MET A 133 -9.68 22.26 9.55
C MET A 133 -10.31 22.52 10.92
N LYS A 134 -10.84 21.50 11.60
CA LYS A 134 -11.43 21.62 12.94
C LYS A 134 -10.42 22.18 13.94
N GLU A 135 -9.22 21.62 14.00
CA GLU A 135 -8.15 22.10 14.90
C GLU A 135 -7.75 23.55 14.58
N ALA A 136 -7.63 23.87 13.29
CA ALA A 136 -7.31 25.24 12.87
C ALA A 136 -8.40 26.23 13.25
N VAL A 137 -9.68 25.91 13.09
CA VAL A 137 -10.82 26.75 13.50
C VAL A 137 -10.77 27.02 15.00
N GLU A 138 -10.58 26.01 15.84
CA GLU A 138 -10.50 26.18 17.29
C GLU A 138 -9.29 27.04 17.69
N TYR A 139 -8.14 26.83 17.11
CA TYR A 139 -6.95 27.65 17.34
C TYR A 139 -7.19 29.13 17.01
N THR A 140 -7.87 29.44 15.90
CA THR A 140 -8.11 30.85 15.50
C THR A 140 -9.08 31.56 16.42
N LYS A 141 -9.91 30.86 17.20
CA LYS A 141 -10.80 31.45 18.22
C LYS A 141 -10.01 31.91 19.46
N THR A 142 -8.90 31.24 19.76
CA THR A 142 -8.09 31.51 20.98
C THR A 142 -6.89 32.39 20.71
N ARG A 143 -6.26 32.33 19.55
CA ARG A 143 -5.12 33.15 19.17
C ARG A 143 -5.51 34.58 18.94
N VAL A 144 -4.92 35.52 19.72
CA VAL A 144 -5.16 36.95 19.61
C VAL A 144 -3.99 37.65 18.92
N GLN A 145 -4.28 38.48 17.93
CA GLN A 145 -3.36 39.39 17.27
C GLN A 145 -4.10 40.69 16.94
N PHE A 146 -3.39 41.82 16.98
CA PHE A 146 -3.99 43.13 16.75
C PHE A 146 -5.23 43.39 17.62
N GLY A 147 -5.19 42.92 18.90
CA GLY A 147 -6.23 43.15 19.91
C GLY A 147 -7.51 42.32 19.74
N LYS A 148 -7.55 41.37 18.86
CA LYS A 148 -8.74 40.47 18.64
C LYS A 148 -8.35 39.07 18.23
N PRO A 149 -9.21 38.05 18.46
CA PRO A 149 -9.01 36.70 17.92
C PRO A 149 -8.83 36.72 16.40
N ILE A 150 -7.88 35.91 15.89
CA ILE A 150 -7.60 35.89 14.44
C ILE A 150 -8.76 35.39 13.61
N SER A 151 -9.71 34.64 14.21
CA SER A 151 -11.00 34.25 13.58
C SER A 151 -11.87 35.45 13.17
N LYS A 152 -11.59 36.66 13.69
CA LYS A 152 -12.32 37.90 13.34
C LYS A 152 -11.74 38.63 12.12
N PHE A 153 -10.68 38.11 11.52
CA PHE A 153 -10.15 38.65 10.27
C PHE A 153 -10.86 38.05 9.07
N GLN A 154 -11.27 38.86 8.13
CA GLN A 154 -12.01 38.48 6.94
C GLN A 154 -11.27 37.42 6.12
N ASN A 155 -9.97 37.56 5.94
CA ASN A 155 -9.15 36.58 5.22
C ASN A 155 -9.24 35.19 5.87
N THR A 156 -9.15 35.12 7.22
CA THR A 156 -9.28 33.83 7.94
C THR A 156 -10.64 33.21 7.72
N GLN A 157 -11.72 34.00 7.78
CA GLN A 157 -13.10 33.55 7.57
C GLN A 157 -13.31 33.02 6.16
N PHE A 158 -12.83 33.74 5.15
CA PHE A 158 -12.98 33.32 3.74
C PHE A 158 -12.16 32.07 3.45
N THR A 159 -10.93 31.95 3.99
CA THR A 159 -10.11 30.76 3.85
C THR A 159 -10.82 29.52 4.41
N PHE A 160 -11.42 29.61 5.60
CA PHE A 160 -12.19 28.50 6.15
C PHE A 160 -13.47 28.20 5.37
N ALA A 161 -14.15 29.22 4.83
CA ALA A 161 -15.30 28.97 3.97
C ALA A 161 -14.91 28.20 2.71
N ASP A 162 -13.81 28.56 2.06
CA ASP A 162 -13.30 27.86 0.89
C ASP A 162 -12.87 26.41 1.22
N MET A 163 -12.22 26.21 2.37
CA MET A 163 -11.84 24.86 2.84
C MET A 163 -13.09 23.99 3.06
N ALA A 164 -14.12 24.55 3.75
CA ALA A 164 -15.35 23.83 4.03
C ALA A 164 -16.16 23.46 2.77
N LEU A 165 -16.04 24.25 1.71
CA LEU A 165 -16.69 23.94 0.41
C LEU A 165 -15.95 22.84 -0.35
N ARG A 166 -14.67 22.57 -0.03
CA ARG A 166 -13.85 21.56 -0.70
C ARG A 166 -13.84 20.19 0.02
N CYS A 167 -14.22 20.15 1.28
CA CYS A 167 -14.45 18.95 2.08
C CYS A 167 -15.89 18.47 1.94
#